data_9d4f5f3ee6cd391b9c53ee547c851bbd
#
_entry.id   9d4f5f3ee6cd391b9c53ee547c851bbd
#
_cell.length_a   1.000
_cell.length_b   1.000
_cell.length_c   1.000
_cell.angle_alpha   90.00
_cell.angle_beta   90.00
_cell.angle_gamma   90.00
#
_symmetry.space_group_name_H-M   'P 1'
#
loop_
_entity.id
_entity.type
_entity.pdbx_description
1 polymer ?
#
loop_
_entity_poly.entity_id
_entity_poly.type
_entity_poly.pdbx_seq_one_letter_code
_entity_poly.pdbx_strand_id
1 'polypeptide(L)'
;MQTKPRRAILGFRLLTVVIGLLLLLIIGLYSIRTDNFEGEQNFASRVDYIKDQCDDYTSLSLATESKSMLRIAEACEQCARDIQTGTDAVEAEVLSRCVENHYLTGIAVLDRDGNVVQYFSKEGALPQQLLQELATAPLLDVAAHPKKTYSVRLVCDDDSYLDIAASARTDTDGIVAAFYHTPTDYVHNYNLNCQHLLAGFTIPGDGTLVVARGDSIIASNDESLLGLAPDAVLPLQLLREHGRFDQMVYVRDATMRSRGYFGYATQGRDFYVYAYLPEGTISTKTIKNLMFTSVAYLLIVLMIELVRRRTLQNYQQEKARQEHAYQASLEQAAHRAEAANIAKTEFLQRMSHDIRTPINGIRGMIEIGNHYSTDMAKQAECREKIWEASGVLLERVNEVLDLV
;
A
#
# COMPACT_ATOMS: atom_id res chain seq x y z
N MET A 1 42.33 -36.20 1.18
CA MET A 1 40.94 -36.23 0.64
C MET A 1 40.01 -35.27 1.39
N GLN A 2 40.36 -33.95 1.50
CA GLN A 2 39.66 -32.94 2.34
C GLN A 2 38.97 -31.79 1.56
N THR A 3 38.78 -31.91 0.25
CA THR A 3 38.24 -30.79 -0.59
C THR A 3 36.74 -30.81 -0.84
N LYS A 4 36.03 -31.92 -0.56
CA LYS A 4 34.59 -32.05 -0.77
C LYS A 4 33.70 -31.16 0.12
N PRO A 5 33.94 -30.98 1.45
CA PRO A 5 33.00 -30.20 2.28
C PRO A 5 33.06 -28.69 2.00
N ARG A 6 34.22 -28.13 1.61
CA ARG A 6 34.37 -26.70 1.29
C ARG A 6 33.57 -26.31 0.02
N ARG A 7 33.56 -27.16 -1.01
CA ARG A 7 32.79 -26.91 -2.25
C ARG A 7 31.27 -26.95 -2.02
N ALA A 8 30.78 -27.87 -1.18
CA ALA A 8 29.37 -27.94 -0.82
C ALA A 8 28.89 -26.71 -0.02
N ILE A 9 29.71 -26.19 0.88
CA ILE A 9 29.42 -24.98 1.65
C ILE A 9 29.40 -23.74 0.74
N LEU A 10 30.33 -23.64 -0.20
CA LEU A 10 30.39 -22.56 -1.17
C LEU A 10 29.19 -22.60 -2.10
N GLY A 11 28.81 -23.79 -2.58
CA GLY A 11 27.60 -23.96 -3.42
C GLY A 11 26.30 -23.55 -2.70
N PHE A 12 26.15 -23.91 -1.42
CA PHE A 12 25.00 -23.51 -0.62
C PHE A 12 24.93 -21.99 -0.44
N ARG A 13 26.04 -21.32 -0.15
CA ARG A 13 26.10 -19.86 -0.03
C ARG A 13 25.79 -19.15 -1.35
N LEU A 14 26.29 -19.66 -2.46
CA LEU A 14 26.00 -19.14 -3.79
C LEU A 14 24.49 -19.29 -4.10
N LEU A 15 23.91 -20.44 -3.79
CA LEU A 15 22.49 -20.71 -3.98
C LEU A 15 21.61 -19.76 -3.16
N THR A 16 21.93 -19.51 -1.89
CA THR A 16 21.17 -18.53 -1.06
C THR A 16 21.27 -17.13 -1.64
N VAL A 17 22.43 -16.68 -2.11
CA VAL A 17 22.57 -15.36 -2.75
C VAL A 17 21.72 -15.27 -4.02
N VAL A 18 21.76 -16.29 -4.88
CA VAL A 18 20.97 -16.33 -6.12
C VAL A 18 19.46 -16.30 -5.83
N ILE A 19 19.00 -17.10 -4.86
CA ILE A 19 17.59 -17.10 -4.43
C ILE A 19 17.19 -15.72 -3.91
N GLY A 20 18.04 -15.07 -3.09
CA GLY A 20 17.77 -13.73 -2.56
C GLY A 20 17.64 -12.68 -3.65
N LEU A 21 18.55 -12.67 -4.62
CA LEU A 21 18.50 -11.75 -5.77
C LEU A 21 17.25 -11.97 -6.63
N LEU A 22 16.89 -13.23 -6.87
CA LEU A 22 15.71 -13.58 -7.64
C LEU A 22 14.41 -13.16 -6.93
N LEU A 23 14.36 -13.33 -5.62
CA LEU A 23 13.24 -12.93 -4.78
C LEU A 23 13.09 -11.39 -4.76
N LEU A 24 14.20 -10.66 -4.63
CA LEU A 24 14.21 -9.19 -4.71
C LEU A 24 13.77 -8.69 -6.08
N LEU A 25 14.19 -9.36 -7.15
CA LEU A 25 13.79 -9.03 -8.51
C LEU A 25 12.27 -9.23 -8.71
N ILE A 26 11.75 -10.38 -8.28
CA ILE A 26 10.30 -10.70 -8.39
C ILE A 26 9.47 -9.70 -7.59
N ILE A 27 9.85 -9.44 -6.32
CA ILE A 27 9.13 -8.49 -5.47
C ILE A 27 9.23 -7.07 -6.01
N GLY A 28 10.40 -6.68 -6.54
CA GLY A 28 10.58 -5.39 -7.19
C GLY A 28 9.66 -5.21 -8.38
N LEU A 29 9.63 -6.17 -9.30
CA LEU A 29 8.74 -6.13 -10.48
C LEU A 29 7.26 -6.15 -10.08
N TYR A 30 6.89 -6.96 -9.09
CA TYR A 30 5.53 -7.00 -8.57
C TYR A 30 5.12 -5.69 -7.91
N SER A 31 5.99 -5.12 -7.05
CA SER A 31 5.74 -3.86 -6.37
C SER A 31 5.58 -2.70 -7.36
N ILE A 32 6.45 -2.59 -8.35
CA ILE A 32 6.35 -1.56 -9.40
C ILE A 32 5.01 -1.70 -10.16
N ARG A 33 4.64 -2.93 -10.51
CA ARG A 33 3.39 -3.17 -11.25
C ARG A 33 2.15 -2.85 -10.40
N THR A 34 2.15 -3.23 -9.12
CA THR A 34 1.04 -2.98 -8.20
C THR A 34 0.94 -1.51 -7.84
N ASP A 35 2.07 -0.85 -7.55
CA ASP A 35 2.10 0.58 -7.23
C ASP A 35 1.59 1.43 -8.40
N ASN A 36 1.95 1.06 -9.64
CA ASN A 36 1.44 1.74 -10.83
C ASN A 36 -0.07 1.53 -11.00
N PHE A 37 -0.56 0.30 -10.84
CA PHE A 37 -1.97 -0.03 -11.02
C PHE A 37 -2.86 0.57 -9.90
N GLU A 38 -2.47 0.43 -8.64
CA GLU A 38 -3.19 1.05 -7.51
C GLU A 38 -3.11 2.57 -7.57
N GLY A 39 -1.95 3.10 -7.97
CA GLY A 39 -1.75 4.53 -8.19
C GLY A 39 -2.72 5.07 -9.24
N GLU A 40 -2.82 4.41 -10.39
CA GLU A 40 -3.71 4.81 -11.47
C GLU A 40 -5.18 4.76 -11.07
N GLN A 41 -5.65 3.66 -10.48
CA GLN A 41 -7.05 3.54 -10.03
C GLN A 41 -7.43 4.53 -8.93
N ASN A 42 -6.58 4.68 -7.92
CA ASN A 42 -6.82 5.63 -6.83
C ASN A 42 -6.78 7.08 -7.32
N PHE A 43 -5.96 7.36 -8.32
CA PHE A 43 -5.81 8.67 -8.89
C PHE A 43 -7.03 9.02 -9.75
N ALA A 44 -7.39 8.13 -10.68
CA ALA A 44 -8.57 8.27 -11.52
C ALA A 44 -9.85 8.42 -10.69
N SER A 45 -10.09 7.54 -9.73
CA SER A 45 -11.31 7.60 -8.89
C SER A 45 -11.43 8.89 -8.08
N ARG A 46 -10.31 9.47 -7.65
CA ARG A 46 -10.31 10.76 -6.94
C ARG A 46 -10.63 11.93 -7.87
N VAL A 47 -10.05 11.91 -9.06
CA VAL A 47 -10.31 12.94 -10.08
C VAL A 47 -11.76 12.86 -10.56
N ASP A 48 -12.27 11.65 -10.79
CA ASP A 48 -13.67 11.43 -11.18
C ASP A 48 -14.64 11.89 -10.08
N TYR A 49 -14.33 11.61 -8.81
CA TYR A 49 -15.12 12.12 -7.69
C TYR A 49 -15.19 13.66 -7.69
N ILE A 50 -14.06 14.34 -7.89
CA ILE A 50 -14.02 15.80 -7.96
C ILE A 50 -14.83 16.32 -9.17
N LYS A 51 -14.67 15.66 -10.32
CA LYS A 51 -15.44 15.97 -11.51
C LYS A 51 -16.95 15.88 -11.23
N ASP A 52 -17.40 14.76 -10.66
CA ASP A 52 -18.82 14.52 -10.35
C ASP A 52 -19.35 15.58 -9.39
N GLN A 53 -18.60 15.93 -8.33
CA GLN A 53 -18.99 16.99 -7.41
C GLN A 53 -19.06 18.37 -8.10
N CYS A 54 -18.12 18.70 -8.97
CA CYS A 54 -18.14 19.94 -9.73
C CYS A 54 -19.29 19.95 -10.77
N ASP A 55 -19.61 18.82 -11.39
CA ASP A 55 -20.77 18.68 -12.28
C ASP A 55 -22.09 18.83 -11.51
N ASP A 56 -22.17 18.31 -10.29
CA ASP A 56 -23.33 18.50 -9.41
C ASP A 56 -23.50 19.97 -9.03
N TYR A 57 -22.41 20.65 -8.66
CA TYR A 57 -22.46 22.11 -8.40
C TYR A 57 -22.86 22.91 -9.63
N THR A 58 -22.33 22.56 -10.81
CA THR A 58 -22.72 23.20 -12.07
C THR A 58 -24.23 22.99 -12.35
N SER A 59 -24.69 21.75 -12.14
CA SER A 59 -26.11 21.40 -12.32
C SER A 59 -27.03 22.18 -11.36
N LEU A 60 -26.60 22.29 -10.08
CA LEU A 60 -27.32 23.07 -9.08
C LEU A 60 -27.35 24.57 -9.43
N SER A 61 -26.22 25.11 -9.91
CA SER A 61 -26.11 26.50 -10.36
C SER A 61 -27.08 26.76 -11.52
N LEU A 62 -27.07 25.91 -12.55
CA LEU A 62 -27.99 26.02 -13.69
C LEU A 62 -29.44 25.86 -13.29
N ALA A 63 -29.77 24.95 -12.37
CA ALA A 63 -31.11 24.76 -11.84
C ALA A 63 -31.57 26.02 -11.04
N THR A 64 -30.65 26.61 -10.27
CA THR A 64 -30.91 27.83 -9.50
C THR A 64 -31.12 29.02 -10.43
N GLU A 65 -30.32 29.13 -11.48
CA GLU A 65 -30.50 30.14 -12.53
C GLU A 65 -31.84 29.98 -13.24
N SER A 66 -32.16 28.78 -13.70
CA SER A 66 -33.46 28.49 -14.36
C SER A 66 -34.65 28.82 -13.45
N LYS A 67 -34.54 28.47 -12.15
CA LYS A 67 -35.54 28.80 -11.14
C LYS A 67 -35.68 30.32 -10.95
N SER A 68 -34.57 31.06 -10.93
CA SER A 68 -34.56 32.50 -10.79
C SER A 68 -35.19 33.16 -12.04
N MET A 69 -34.83 32.70 -13.24
CA MET A 69 -35.37 33.17 -14.49
C MET A 69 -36.88 32.93 -14.58
N LEU A 70 -37.37 31.76 -14.21
CA LEU A 70 -38.79 31.44 -14.20
C LEU A 70 -39.53 32.34 -13.21
N ARG A 71 -39.01 32.51 -12.00
CA ARG A 71 -39.60 33.35 -10.96
C ARG A 71 -39.73 34.80 -11.41
N ILE A 72 -38.69 35.37 -12.03
CA ILE A 72 -38.74 36.77 -12.46
C ILE A 72 -39.68 36.96 -13.65
N ALA A 73 -39.75 35.97 -14.56
CA ALA A 73 -40.70 35.99 -15.67
C ALA A 73 -42.15 35.98 -15.15
N GLU A 74 -42.50 35.09 -14.24
CA GLU A 74 -43.83 35.03 -13.61
C GLU A 74 -44.14 36.30 -12.85
N ALA A 75 -43.20 36.84 -12.07
CA ALA A 75 -43.37 38.09 -11.36
C ALA A 75 -43.62 39.29 -12.31
N CYS A 76 -42.85 39.35 -13.41
CA CYS A 76 -43.02 40.37 -14.44
C CYS A 76 -44.39 40.30 -15.09
N GLU A 77 -44.87 39.11 -15.47
CA GLU A 77 -46.23 38.92 -16.02
C GLU A 77 -47.31 39.30 -15.02
N GLN A 78 -47.17 39.04 -13.75
CA GLN A 78 -48.15 39.44 -12.72
C GLN A 78 -48.12 40.93 -12.54
N CYS A 79 -46.97 41.58 -12.46
CA CYS A 79 -46.85 43.03 -12.42
C CYS A 79 -47.51 43.67 -13.66
N ALA A 80 -47.29 43.07 -14.87
CA ALA A 80 -47.95 43.60 -16.09
C ALA A 80 -49.49 43.50 -16.06
N ARG A 81 -50.03 42.48 -15.35
CA ARG A 81 -51.47 42.35 -15.10
C ARG A 81 -52.01 43.34 -14.02
N ASP A 82 -51.18 43.57 -12.99
CA ASP A 82 -51.56 44.45 -11.85
C ASP A 82 -51.50 45.95 -12.24
N ILE A 83 -50.65 46.31 -13.20
CA ILE A 83 -50.51 47.66 -13.74
C ILE A 83 -51.60 47.88 -14.82
N GLN A 84 -52.84 48.15 -14.39
CA GLN A 84 -53.99 48.44 -15.27
C GLN A 84 -54.49 49.87 -15.03
N THR A 85 -53.73 50.84 -15.45
CA THR A 85 -54.08 52.25 -15.28
C THR A 85 -54.76 52.84 -16.50
N GLY A 86 -54.72 52.15 -17.65
CA GLY A 86 -55.24 52.64 -18.93
C GLY A 86 -54.54 53.90 -19.48
N THR A 87 -53.40 54.23 -18.90
CA THR A 87 -52.52 55.34 -19.29
C THR A 87 -51.04 54.87 -19.27
N ASP A 88 -50.18 55.57 -20.04
CA ASP A 88 -48.75 55.24 -20.07
C ASP A 88 -48.09 55.55 -18.72
N ALA A 89 -48.59 56.57 -18.00
CA ALA A 89 -48.06 56.92 -16.68
C ALA A 89 -48.59 55.97 -15.57
N VAL A 90 -47.73 55.41 -14.80
CA VAL A 90 -48.02 54.50 -13.66
C VAL A 90 -47.53 55.18 -12.38
N GLU A 91 -48.39 55.24 -11.35
CA GLU A 91 -47.98 55.81 -10.05
C GLU A 91 -46.86 55.04 -9.42
N ALA A 92 -45.87 55.77 -8.89
CA ALA A 92 -44.69 55.15 -8.25
C ALA A 92 -45.04 54.16 -7.08
N GLU A 93 -46.21 54.46 -6.42
CA GLU A 93 -46.70 53.58 -5.33
C GLU A 93 -47.16 52.22 -5.83
N VAL A 94 -47.74 52.13 -7.04
CA VAL A 94 -48.15 50.88 -7.68
C VAL A 94 -46.89 50.06 -8.02
N LEU A 95 -45.87 50.71 -8.58
CA LEU A 95 -44.58 50.04 -8.89
C LEU A 95 -43.83 49.53 -7.63
N SER A 96 -43.82 50.36 -6.57
CA SER A 96 -43.24 49.96 -5.28
C SER A 96 -43.93 48.71 -4.72
N ARG A 97 -45.26 48.66 -4.76
CA ARG A 97 -46.07 47.55 -4.30
C ARG A 97 -45.81 46.29 -5.11
N CYS A 98 -45.68 46.38 -6.43
CA CYS A 98 -45.28 45.27 -7.29
C CYS A 98 -43.92 44.74 -6.91
N VAL A 99 -42.93 45.60 -6.70
CA VAL A 99 -41.56 45.23 -6.31
C VAL A 99 -41.52 44.51 -4.94
N GLU A 100 -42.31 45.01 -3.97
CA GLU A 100 -42.41 44.42 -2.64
C GLU A 100 -43.10 43.05 -2.65
N ASN A 101 -44.27 42.96 -3.30
CA ASN A 101 -45.09 41.74 -3.34
C ASN A 101 -44.39 40.58 -4.06
N HIS A 102 -43.58 40.88 -5.07
CA HIS A 102 -42.89 39.86 -5.88
C HIS A 102 -41.39 39.72 -5.54
N TYR A 103 -40.91 40.39 -4.48
CA TYR A 103 -39.54 40.35 -4.02
C TYR A 103 -38.51 40.69 -5.12
N LEU A 104 -38.85 41.70 -5.93
CA LEU A 104 -37.96 42.22 -6.96
C LEU A 104 -37.01 43.27 -6.40
N THR A 105 -35.93 43.56 -7.13
CA THR A 105 -35.05 44.70 -6.86
C THR A 105 -35.63 45.96 -7.45
N GLY A 106 -36.26 45.84 -8.63
CA GLY A 106 -36.92 46.96 -9.24
C GLY A 106 -37.78 46.58 -10.46
N ILE A 107 -38.48 47.56 -10.97
CA ILE A 107 -39.37 47.46 -12.12
C ILE A 107 -39.27 48.72 -12.94
N ALA A 108 -39.35 48.64 -14.26
CA ALA A 108 -39.44 49.73 -15.20
C ALA A 108 -40.59 49.51 -16.14
N VAL A 109 -41.30 50.58 -16.43
CA VAL A 109 -42.37 50.65 -17.45
C VAL A 109 -41.80 51.40 -18.64
N LEU A 110 -41.91 50.80 -19.83
CA LEU A 110 -41.42 51.36 -21.07
C LEU A 110 -42.58 51.61 -22.03
N ASP A 111 -42.44 52.61 -22.87
CA ASP A 111 -43.30 52.81 -24.03
C ASP A 111 -42.99 51.75 -25.14
N ARG A 112 -43.70 51.83 -26.24
CA ARG A 112 -43.51 50.91 -27.37
C ARG A 112 -42.13 51.00 -28.01
N ASP A 113 -41.47 52.14 -27.90
CA ASP A 113 -40.17 52.41 -28.50
C ASP A 113 -39.01 52.07 -27.53
N GLY A 114 -39.33 51.61 -26.34
CA GLY A 114 -38.31 51.18 -25.32
C GLY A 114 -37.86 52.33 -24.43
N ASN A 115 -38.46 53.50 -24.46
CA ASN A 115 -38.09 54.55 -23.54
C ASN A 115 -38.74 54.35 -22.17
N VAL A 116 -37.96 54.53 -21.12
CA VAL A 116 -38.40 54.37 -19.74
C VAL A 116 -39.34 55.50 -19.40
N VAL A 117 -40.61 55.17 -19.21
CA VAL A 117 -41.68 56.13 -18.82
C VAL A 117 -41.67 56.37 -17.32
N GLN A 118 -41.55 55.28 -16.55
CA GLN A 118 -41.53 55.31 -15.10
C GLN A 118 -40.74 54.08 -14.58
N TYR A 119 -40.11 54.20 -13.43
CA TYR A 119 -39.45 53.07 -12.75
C TYR A 119 -39.50 53.22 -11.23
N PHE A 120 -39.32 52.09 -10.58
CA PHE A 120 -39.05 52.02 -9.15
C PHE A 120 -37.92 51.01 -8.90
N SER A 121 -36.94 51.39 -8.09
CA SER A 121 -35.84 50.53 -7.69
C SER A 121 -35.50 50.72 -6.21
N LYS A 122 -35.32 49.64 -5.47
CA LYS A 122 -34.82 49.65 -4.08
C LYS A 122 -33.42 50.21 -3.97
N GLU A 123 -32.62 50.12 -5.03
CA GLU A 123 -31.25 50.60 -5.11
C GLU A 123 -31.11 52.02 -5.64
N GLY A 124 -32.25 52.66 -5.93
CA GLY A 124 -32.31 54.03 -6.41
C GLY A 124 -32.22 54.11 -7.93
N ALA A 125 -31.06 54.32 -8.52
CA ALA A 125 -30.91 54.45 -9.97
C ALA A 125 -30.97 53.07 -10.67
N LEU A 126 -31.44 53.07 -11.93
CA LEU A 126 -31.37 51.84 -12.75
C LEU A 126 -29.92 51.54 -13.13
N PRO A 127 -29.47 50.26 -13.05
CA PRO A 127 -28.15 49.84 -13.49
C PRO A 127 -27.91 50.18 -14.97
N GLN A 128 -26.68 50.56 -15.33
CA GLN A 128 -26.36 50.93 -16.71
C GLN A 128 -26.51 49.73 -17.68
N GLN A 129 -26.18 48.53 -17.23
CA GLN A 129 -26.35 47.30 -18.01
C GLN A 129 -27.85 47.03 -18.28
N LEU A 130 -28.73 47.30 -17.31
CA LEU A 130 -30.17 47.19 -17.49
C LEU A 130 -30.65 48.15 -18.59
N LEU A 131 -30.21 49.42 -18.56
CA LEU A 131 -30.61 50.42 -19.56
C LEU A 131 -30.17 50.01 -20.98
N GLN A 132 -29.02 49.39 -21.12
CA GLN A 132 -28.55 48.85 -22.40
C GLN A 132 -29.44 47.70 -22.88
N GLU A 133 -29.80 46.78 -21.97
CA GLU A 133 -30.64 45.62 -22.30
C GLU A 133 -32.07 46.02 -22.66
N LEU A 134 -32.64 47.03 -21.96
CA LEU A 134 -33.98 47.52 -22.23
C LEU A 134 -34.15 48.06 -23.66
N ALA A 135 -33.07 48.44 -24.34
CA ALA A 135 -33.06 48.91 -25.70
C ALA A 135 -32.85 47.82 -26.75
N THR A 136 -32.72 46.55 -26.32
CA THR A 136 -32.43 45.47 -27.25
C THR A 136 -33.67 45.01 -28.05
N ALA A 137 -33.47 44.63 -29.29
CA ALA A 137 -34.57 44.19 -30.16
C ALA A 137 -35.35 42.99 -29.61
N PRO A 138 -34.71 41.95 -28.99
CA PRO A 138 -35.44 40.81 -28.42
C PRO A 138 -36.38 41.20 -27.26
N LEU A 139 -35.97 42.19 -26.44
CA LEU A 139 -36.79 42.66 -25.34
C LEU A 139 -37.97 43.49 -25.90
N LEU A 140 -37.74 44.37 -26.86
CA LEU A 140 -38.78 45.22 -27.48
C LEU A 140 -39.79 44.39 -28.28
N ASP A 141 -39.41 43.24 -28.83
CA ASP A 141 -40.32 42.34 -29.57
C ASP A 141 -41.50 41.83 -28.69
N VAL A 142 -41.34 41.86 -27.37
CA VAL A 142 -42.41 41.49 -26.42
C VAL A 142 -43.65 42.37 -26.57
N ALA A 143 -43.52 43.68 -26.88
CA ALA A 143 -44.64 44.55 -27.09
C ALA A 143 -45.55 44.08 -28.22
N ALA A 144 -44.99 43.56 -29.31
CA ALA A 144 -45.71 43.01 -30.44
C ALA A 144 -46.31 41.62 -30.19
N HIS A 145 -45.84 40.93 -29.12
CA HIS A 145 -46.24 39.59 -28.82
C HIS A 145 -46.67 39.38 -27.35
N PRO A 146 -47.85 39.80 -26.95
CA PRO A 146 -48.31 39.83 -25.54
C PRO A 146 -48.31 38.48 -24.81
N LYS A 147 -48.13 37.34 -25.52
CA LYS A 147 -48.02 35.99 -24.93
C LYS A 147 -46.58 35.56 -24.69
N LYS A 148 -45.63 36.37 -25.11
CA LYS A 148 -44.19 36.07 -24.92
C LYS A 148 -43.69 36.85 -23.72
N THR A 149 -42.81 36.19 -22.95
CA THR A 149 -42.04 36.83 -21.91
C THR A 149 -40.55 36.68 -22.29
N TYR A 150 -39.87 37.79 -22.27
CA TYR A 150 -38.43 37.79 -22.44
C TYR A 150 -37.75 37.61 -21.07
N SER A 151 -36.69 36.83 -20.96
CA SER A 151 -35.90 36.77 -19.75
C SER A 151 -34.43 36.52 -20.07
N VAL A 152 -33.55 37.20 -19.36
CA VAL A 152 -32.10 37.11 -19.55
C VAL A 152 -31.36 37.35 -18.22
N ARG A 153 -30.23 36.68 -18.03
CA ARG A 153 -29.27 36.99 -16.97
C ARG A 153 -28.09 37.74 -17.58
N LEU A 154 -27.77 38.86 -17.00
CA LEU A 154 -26.57 39.63 -17.31
C LEU A 154 -25.55 39.42 -16.18
N VAL A 155 -24.26 39.28 -16.55
CA VAL A 155 -23.15 39.37 -15.63
C VAL A 155 -22.64 40.79 -15.66
N CYS A 156 -22.66 41.47 -14.52
CA CYS A 156 -22.19 42.83 -14.39
C CYS A 156 -20.65 42.87 -14.23
N ASP A 157 -20.07 44.09 -14.40
CA ASP A 157 -18.60 44.28 -14.33
C ASP A 157 -18.00 43.97 -12.96
N ASP A 158 -18.84 43.95 -11.91
CA ASP A 158 -18.46 43.60 -10.54
C ASP A 158 -18.71 42.11 -10.21
N ASP A 159 -18.95 41.28 -11.24
CA ASP A 159 -19.34 39.88 -11.13
C ASP A 159 -20.70 39.64 -10.42
N SER A 160 -21.50 40.66 -10.19
CA SER A 160 -22.89 40.50 -9.75
C SER A 160 -23.79 40.02 -10.90
N TYR A 161 -24.96 39.45 -10.58
CA TYR A 161 -25.93 39.03 -11.59
C TYR A 161 -27.15 39.93 -11.59
N LEU A 162 -27.59 40.27 -12.79
CA LEU A 162 -28.82 40.98 -13.01
C LEU A 162 -29.77 40.11 -13.85
N ASP A 163 -30.76 39.53 -13.18
CA ASP A 163 -31.84 38.80 -13.84
C ASP A 163 -32.92 39.78 -14.28
N ILE A 164 -33.26 39.78 -15.56
CA ILE A 164 -34.22 40.68 -16.17
C ILE A 164 -35.33 39.86 -16.83
N ALA A 165 -36.57 40.27 -16.67
CA ALA A 165 -37.69 39.77 -17.47
C ALA A 165 -38.52 40.93 -17.98
N ALA A 166 -39.08 40.78 -19.18
CA ALA A 166 -39.95 41.74 -19.79
C ALA A 166 -41.23 41.08 -20.32
N SER A 167 -42.36 41.74 -20.14
CA SER A 167 -43.69 41.31 -20.58
C SER A 167 -44.43 42.47 -21.13
N ALA A 168 -45.32 42.26 -22.13
CA ALA A 168 -46.18 43.29 -22.65
C ALA A 168 -47.21 43.74 -21.61
N ARG A 169 -47.50 45.00 -21.57
CA ARG A 169 -48.66 45.54 -20.82
C ARG A 169 -49.93 45.02 -21.44
N THR A 170 -50.95 44.84 -20.60
CA THR A 170 -52.26 44.34 -21.02
C THR A 170 -53.30 45.50 -21.28
N ASP A 171 -52.99 46.69 -20.83
CA ASP A 171 -53.89 47.88 -20.88
C ASP A 171 -53.43 48.93 -21.90
N THR A 172 -52.17 49.01 -22.26
CA THR A 172 -51.58 49.93 -23.24
C THR A 172 -50.46 49.23 -24.08
N ASP A 173 -50.07 49.89 -25.18
CA ASP A 173 -48.94 49.41 -26.03
C ASP A 173 -47.59 49.70 -25.36
N GLY A 174 -47.33 49.06 -24.26
CA GLY A 174 -46.10 49.24 -23.50
C GLY A 174 -45.53 47.95 -22.98
N ILE A 175 -44.31 47.99 -22.32
CA ILE A 175 -43.60 46.89 -21.76
C ILE A 175 -43.42 47.13 -20.26
N VAL A 176 -43.53 46.04 -19.48
CA VAL A 176 -43.07 46.01 -18.08
C VAL A 176 -41.79 45.20 -18.06
N ALA A 177 -40.71 45.76 -17.52
CA ALA A 177 -39.46 45.08 -17.30
C ALA A 177 -39.18 44.99 -15.80
N ALA A 178 -39.12 43.79 -15.28
CA ALA A 178 -38.76 43.51 -13.89
C ALA A 178 -37.30 43.03 -13.79
N PHE A 179 -36.62 43.40 -12.74
CA PHE A 179 -35.27 42.96 -12.53
C PHE A 179 -35.00 42.56 -11.07
N TYR A 180 -34.08 41.62 -10.94
CA TYR A 180 -33.55 41.14 -9.65
C TYR A 180 -32.06 41.18 -9.68
N HIS A 181 -31.45 41.93 -8.77
CA HIS A 181 -30.01 42.05 -8.63
C HIS A 181 -29.53 41.05 -7.57
N THR A 182 -28.57 40.20 -7.93
CA THR A 182 -27.90 39.26 -7.03
C THR A 182 -26.49 39.81 -6.78
N PRO A 183 -26.20 40.29 -5.55
CA PRO A 183 -24.86 40.82 -5.22
C PRO A 183 -23.75 39.79 -5.38
N THR A 184 -22.53 40.26 -5.60
CA THR A 184 -21.31 39.47 -5.80
C THR A 184 -21.08 38.43 -4.72
N ASP A 185 -21.37 38.74 -3.45
CA ASP A 185 -21.25 37.83 -2.32
C ASP A 185 -22.06 36.53 -2.49
N TYR A 186 -23.16 36.57 -3.23
CA TYR A 186 -23.98 35.38 -3.52
C TYR A 186 -23.55 34.64 -4.79
N VAL A 187 -22.79 35.29 -5.66
CA VAL A 187 -22.34 34.73 -6.95
C VAL A 187 -21.08 33.92 -6.77
N HIS A 188 -20.18 34.32 -5.88
CA HIS A 188 -18.90 33.65 -5.62
C HIS A 188 -19.01 32.24 -5.00
N ASN A 189 -20.22 31.83 -4.59
CA ASN A 189 -20.44 30.54 -3.93
C ASN A 189 -20.03 29.32 -4.78
N TYR A 190 -20.10 29.39 -6.12
CA TYR A 190 -19.73 28.26 -6.95
C TYR A 190 -18.20 28.00 -6.95
N ASN A 191 -17.44 29.04 -7.25
CA ASN A 191 -15.97 28.94 -7.27
C ASN A 191 -15.42 28.68 -5.86
N LEU A 192 -16.01 29.28 -4.83
CA LEU A 192 -15.70 29.00 -3.42
C LEU A 192 -16.00 27.55 -3.04
N ASN A 193 -17.12 26.98 -3.48
CA ASN A 193 -17.47 25.59 -3.19
C ASN A 193 -16.48 24.62 -3.85
N CYS A 194 -16.07 24.85 -5.09
CA CYS A 194 -15.03 24.05 -5.75
C CYS A 194 -13.68 24.17 -5.02
N GLN A 195 -13.31 25.38 -4.59
CA GLN A 195 -12.07 25.60 -3.84
C GLN A 195 -12.11 24.94 -2.45
N HIS A 196 -13.24 25.06 -1.73
CA HIS A 196 -13.41 24.37 -0.43
C HIS A 196 -13.35 22.85 -0.56
N LEU A 197 -13.90 22.30 -1.64
CA LEU A 197 -13.79 20.87 -1.93
C LEU A 197 -12.33 20.45 -2.08
N LEU A 198 -11.49 21.25 -2.74
CA LEU A 198 -10.09 20.94 -3.01
C LEU A 198 -9.15 21.28 -1.85
N ALA A 199 -9.46 22.30 -1.05
CA ALA A 199 -8.62 22.74 0.08
C ALA A 199 -8.38 21.66 1.13
N GLY A 200 -9.30 20.68 1.27
CA GLY A 200 -9.16 19.51 2.15
C GLY A 200 -8.63 18.25 1.47
N PHE A 201 -8.39 18.31 0.15
CA PHE A 201 -8.05 17.13 -0.63
C PHE A 201 -6.54 16.95 -0.73
N THR A 202 -6.03 15.86 -0.17
CA THR A 202 -4.61 15.49 -0.29
C THR A 202 -4.44 14.32 -1.24
N ILE A 203 -3.59 14.49 -2.24
CA ILE A 203 -3.12 13.38 -3.09
C ILE A 203 -1.82 12.88 -2.47
N PRO A 204 -1.70 11.56 -2.19
CA PRO A 204 -0.45 11.01 -1.70
C PRO A 204 0.71 11.34 -2.62
N GLY A 205 1.78 11.87 -2.05
CA GLY A 205 3.02 12.12 -2.81
C GLY A 205 3.12 13.49 -3.44
N ASP A 206 2.65 14.52 -2.76
CA ASP A 206 2.68 15.91 -3.22
C ASP A 206 1.99 16.11 -4.58
N GLY A 207 0.90 15.37 -4.80
CA GLY A 207 0.08 15.49 -5.99
C GLY A 207 -0.73 16.77 -5.98
N THR A 208 -0.77 17.43 -7.13
CA THR A 208 -1.56 18.64 -7.34
C THR A 208 -2.83 18.32 -8.12
N LEU A 209 -3.95 18.85 -7.63
CA LEU A 209 -5.25 18.77 -8.25
C LEU A 209 -5.72 20.16 -8.65
N VAL A 210 -6.23 20.30 -9.86
CA VAL A 210 -6.62 21.59 -10.42
C VAL A 210 -7.94 21.46 -11.16
N VAL A 211 -8.86 22.39 -10.91
CA VAL A 211 -10.07 22.59 -11.70
C VAL A 211 -9.92 23.89 -12.49
N ALA A 212 -10.01 23.79 -13.80
CA ALA A 212 -9.90 24.93 -14.71
C ALA A 212 -11.20 25.12 -15.50
N ARG A 213 -11.66 26.36 -15.61
CA ARG A 213 -12.81 26.77 -16.38
C ARG A 213 -12.40 27.86 -17.38
N GLY A 214 -12.59 27.59 -18.66
CA GLY A 214 -12.04 28.48 -19.70
C GLY A 214 -10.53 28.59 -19.60
N ASP A 215 -10.02 29.80 -19.50
CA ASP A 215 -8.59 30.11 -19.40
C ASP A 215 -8.12 30.41 -17.96
N SER A 216 -8.90 30.03 -16.95
CA SER A 216 -8.54 30.29 -15.55
C SER A 216 -8.65 29.04 -14.67
N ILE A 217 -7.73 28.90 -13.75
CA ILE A 217 -7.78 27.91 -12.67
C ILE A 217 -8.70 28.46 -11.58
N ILE A 218 -9.85 27.80 -11.38
CA ILE A 218 -10.87 28.21 -10.41
C ILE A 218 -10.73 27.56 -9.06
N ALA A 219 -10.07 26.39 -8.99
CA ALA A 219 -9.84 25.69 -7.74
C ALA A 219 -8.58 24.82 -7.83
N SER A 220 -7.82 24.75 -6.72
CA SER A 220 -6.64 23.91 -6.60
C SER A 220 -6.36 23.59 -5.12
N ASN A 221 -5.75 22.43 -4.85
CA ASN A 221 -5.16 22.12 -3.54
C ASN A 221 -3.81 22.86 -3.33
N ASP A 222 -3.26 23.48 -4.38
CA ASP A 222 -2.15 24.42 -4.31
C ASP A 222 -2.71 25.82 -4.61
N GLU A 223 -2.93 26.62 -3.57
CA GLU A 223 -3.52 27.96 -3.67
C GLU A 223 -2.73 28.93 -4.55
N SER A 224 -1.43 28.66 -4.75
CA SER A 224 -0.58 29.52 -5.60
C SER A 224 -0.97 29.47 -7.08
N LEU A 225 -1.76 28.49 -7.48
CA LEU A 225 -2.20 28.28 -8.86
C LEU A 225 -3.52 28.98 -9.18
N LEU A 226 -4.26 29.48 -8.18
CA LEU A 226 -5.55 30.11 -8.38
C LEU A 226 -5.48 31.35 -9.26
N GLY A 227 -6.38 31.43 -10.22
CA GLY A 227 -6.45 32.55 -11.16
C GLY A 227 -5.43 32.51 -12.31
N LEU A 228 -4.46 31.58 -12.27
CA LEU A 228 -3.52 31.43 -13.37
C LEU A 228 -4.17 30.75 -14.57
N ALA A 229 -3.64 31.05 -15.77
CA ALA A 229 -4.01 30.29 -16.95
C ALA A 229 -3.44 28.86 -16.87
N PRO A 230 -4.18 27.81 -17.25
CA PRO A 230 -3.66 26.45 -17.24
C PRO A 230 -2.37 26.27 -18.05
N ASP A 231 -2.20 27.02 -19.15
CA ASP A 231 -1.03 26.98 -20.01
C ASP A 231 0.20 27.67 -19.38
N ALA A 232 0.03 28.44 -18.31
CA ALA A 232 1.14 29.00 -17.54
C ALA A 232 1.76 27.98 -16.56
N VAL A 233 1.10 26.84 -16.35
CA VAL A 233 1.54 25.79 -15.44
C VAL A 233 2.07 24.62 -16.26
N LEU A 234 3.39 24.42 -16.28
CA LEU A 234 4.07 23.43 -17.14
C LEU A 234 3.42 22.04 -17.16
N PRO A 235 3.11 21.36 -16.02
CA PRO A 235 2.44 20.06 -16.06
C PRO A 235 1.08 20.08 -16.77
N LEU A 236 0.28 21.16 -16.59
CA LEU A 236 -1.02 21.30 -17.22
C LEU A 236 -0.91 21.55 -18.72
N GLN A 237 0.04 22.38 -19.14
CA GLN A 237 0.34 22.62 -20.54
C GLN A 237 0.69 21.29 -21.24
N LEU A 238 1.61 20.50 -20.66
CA LEU A 238 2.02 19.22 -21.23
C LEU A 238 0.87 18.20 -21.31
N LEU A 239 -0.03 18.19 -20.30
CA LEU A 239 -1.21 17.32 -20.31
C LEU A 239 -2.21 17.72 -21.40
N ARG A 240 -2.42 19.03 -21.58
CA ARG A 240 -3.31 19.56 -22.66
C ARG A 240 -2.74 19.26 -24.04
N GLU A 241 -1.45 19.44 -24.24
CA GLU A 241 -0.77 19.13 -25.51
C GLU A 241 -0.82 17.63 -25.84
N HIS A 242 -0.80 16.77 -24.82
CA HIS A 242 -0.90 15.31 -25.00
C HIS A 242 -2.31 14.88 -25.47
N GLY A 243 -3.35 15.64 -25.12
CA GLY A 243 -4.72 15.52 -25.64
C GLY A 243 -5.42 14.20 -25.28
N ARG A 244 -4.97 13.47 -24.25
CA ARG A 244 -5.59 12.24 -23.78
C ARG A 244 -6.29 12.47 -22.47
N PHE A 245 -7.62 12.24 -22.48
CA PHE A 245 -8.47 12.32 -21.29
C PHE A 245 -8.80 10.92 -20.77
N ASP A 246 -9.21 10.86 -19.52
CA ASP A 246 -9.69 9.67 -18.81
C ASP A 246 -8.67 8.52 -18.74
N GLN A 247 -7.38 8.85 -18.84
CA GLN A 247 -6.28 7.90 -18.67
C GLN A 247 -5.04 8.58 -18.08
N MET A 248 -4.28 7.80 -17.33
CA MET A 248 -3.02 8.28 -16.78
C MET A 248 -1.95 8.33 -17.88
N VAL A 249 -1.28 9.47 -18.00
CA VAL A 249 -0.21 9.69 -18.98
C VAL A 249 1.05 10.15 -18.28
N TYR A 250 2.19 9.75 -18.82
CA TYR A 250 3.48 10.29 -18.42
C TYR A 250 3.88 11.38 -19.40
N VAL A 251 4.11 12.57 -18.85
CA VAL A 251 4.51 13.74 -19.65
C VAL A 251 5.86 14.29 -19.14
N ARG A 252 6.68 14.72 -20.07
CA ARG A 252 8.00 15.29 -19.77
C ARG A 252 8.35 16.36 -20.79
N ASP A 253 8.88 17.47 -20.32
CA ASP A 253 9.44 18.48 -21.22
C ASP A 253 10.78 17.97 -21.80
N ALA A 254 10.85 17.90 -23.13
CA ALA A 254 12.04 17.45 -23.86
C ALA A 254 13.20 18.46 -23.77
N THR A 255 12.93 19.74 -23.51
CA THR A 255 13.90 20.83 -23.54
C THR A 255 14.60 21.06 -22.20
N MET A 256 13.97 20.65 -21.10
CA MET A 256 14.55 20.79 -19.76
C MET A 256 14.98 19.42 -19.22
N ARG A 257 16.10 19.35 -18.50
CA ARG A 257 16.44 18.23 -17.61
C ARG A 257 15.48 18.12 -16.42
N SER A 258 14.24 18.60 -16.59
CA SER A 258 13.20 18.59 -15.58
C SER A 258 12.70 17.16 -15.32
N ARG A 259 12.24 16.93 -14.11
CA ARG A 259 11.53 15.69 -13.73
C ARG A 259 10.25 15.58 -14.57
N GLY A 260 9.91 14.36 -14.98
CA GLY A 260 8.62 14.11 -15.61
C GLY A 260 7.47 14.13 -14.60
N TYR A 261 6.26 14.11 -15.13
CA TYR A 261 5.02 14.09 -14.35
C TYR A 261 4.12 12.97 -14.83
N PHE A 262 3.51 12.29 -13.89
CA PHE A 262 2.36 11.43 -14.17
C PHE A 262 1.12 12.29 -13.99
N GLY A 263 0.27 12.34 -14.99
CA GLY A 263 -0.90 13.18 -14.95
C GLY A 263 -2.15 12.49 -15.48
N TYR A 264 -3.28 12.98 -15.06
CA TYR A 264 -4.61 12.56 -15.45
C TYR A 264 -5.44 13.80 -15.72
N ALA A 265 -6.20 13.79 -16.80
CA ALA A 265 -7.11 14.86 -17.16
C ALA A 265 -8.47 14.28 -17.49
N THR A 266 -9.53 14.93 -17.00
CA THR A 266 -10.91 14.60 -17.35
C THR A 266 -11.70 15.86 -17.66
N GLN A 267 -12.71 15.75 -18.49
CA GLN A 267 -13.56 16.85 -18.89
C GLN A 267 -14.92 16.74 -18.18
N GLY A 268 -15.31 17.79 -17.46
CA GLY A 268 -16.68 18.04 -17.00
C GLY A 268 -17.51 18.78 -18.04
N ARG A 269 -18.67 19.31 -17.64
CA ARG A 269 -19.60 20.01 -18.55
C ARG A 269 -19.01 21.28 -19.16
N ASP A 270 -18.42 22.14 -18.33
CA ASP A 270 -17.86 23.44 -18.70
C ASP A 270 -16.49 23.71 -18.04
N PHE A 271 -15.86 22.67 -17.50
CA PHE A 271 -14.58 22.73 -16.82
C PHE A 271 -13.74 21.48 -17.14
N TYR A 272 -12.46 21.54 -16.79
CA TYR A 272 -11.52 20.44 -16.84
C TYR A 272 -10.96 20.20 -15.46
N VAL A 273 -10.80 18.94 -15.09
CA VAL A 273 -10.09 18.52 -13.88
C VAL A 273 -8.77 17.91 -14.30
N TYR A 274 -7.69 18.45 -13.77
CA TYR A 274 -6.35 17.96 -13.96
C TYR A 274 -5.78 17.52 -12.64
N ALA A 275 -5.02 16.43 -12.66
CA ALA A 275 -4.22 16.03 -11.53
C ALA A 275 -2.85 15.59 -12.00
N TYR A 276 -1.79 15.92 -11.27
CA TYR A 276 -0.44 15.51 -11.62
C TYR A 276 0.42 15.22 -10.39
N LEU A 277 1.38 14.31 -10.60
CA LEU A 277 2.35 13.85 -9.61
C LEU A 277 3.77 13.96 -10.17
N PRO A 278 4.76 14.45 -9.41
CA PRO A 278 6.16 14.38 -9.82
C PRO A 278 6.64 12.92 -9.93
N GLU A 279 7.48 12.61 -10.92
CA GLU A 279 8.03 11.27 -11.20
C GLU A 279 8.67 10.59 -9.97
N GLY A 280 9.30 11.37 -9.07
CA GLY A 280 9.99 10.84 -7.89
C GLY A 280 9.08 10.20 -6.82
N THR A 281 7.78 10.42 -6.89
CA THR A 281 6.84 10.04 -5.83
C THR A 281 6.42 8.57 -5.91
N ILE A 282 6.26 8.03 -7.12
CA ILE A 282 5.79 6.66 -7.35
C ILE A 282 6.84 5.63 -6.87
N SER A 283 8.13 5.96 -6.97
CA SER A 283 9.20 5.03 -6.56
C SER A 283 9.39 4.88 -5.04
N THR A 284 8.83 5.77 -4.22
CA THR A 284 9.05 5.77 -2.77
C THR A 284 8.47 4.54 -2.07
N LYS A 285 7.30 4.07 -2.49
CA LYS A 285 6.68 2.84 -1.94
C LYS A 285 7.49 1.60 -2.34
N THR A 286 7.84 1.50 -3.62
CA THR A 286 8.68 0.39 -4.13
C THR A 286 10.02 0.33 -3.41
N ILE A 287 10.69 1.45 -3.16
CA ILE A 287 11.96 1.51 -2.41
C ILE A 287 11.76 1.02 -0.97
N LYS A 288 10.70 1.45 -0.29
CA LYS A 288 10.36 0.97 1.07
C LYS A 288 10.12 -0.54 1.08
N ASN A 289 9.35 -1.07 0.14
CA ASN A 289 9.07 -2.51 0.04
C ASN A 289 10.34 -3.32 -0.21
N LEU A 290 11.23 -2.85 -1.08
CA LEU A 290 12.53 -3.48 -1.33
C LEU A 290 13.45 -3.45 -0.09
N MET A 291 13.47 -2.34 0.65
CA MET A 291 14.22 -2.24 1.91
C MET A 291 13.71 -3.25 2.94
N PHE A 292 12.39 -3.28 3.21
CA PHE A 292 11.81 -4.22 4.16
C PHE A 292 12.07 -5.67 3.76
N THR A 293 11.92 -5.99 2.49
CA THR A 293 12.18 -7.34 1.96
C THR A 293 13.66 -7.72 2.12
N SER A 294 14.58 -6.80 1.83
CA SER A 294 16.01 -7.02 2.00
C SER A 294 16.38 -7.30 3.45
N VAL A 295 15.85 -6.50 4.39
CA VAL A 295 16.10 -6.70 5.83
C VAL A 295 15.51 -8.03 6.30
N ALA A 296 14.26 -8.34 5.93
CA ALA A 296 13.63 -9.62 6.28
C ALA A 296 14.43 -10.81 5.74
N TYR A 297 14.88 -10.74 4.49
CA TYR A 297 15.70 -11.78 3.88
C TYR A 297 17.03 -11.96 4.63
N LEU A 298 17.74 -10.89 4.98
CA LEU A 298 18.98 -10.95 5.75
C LEU A 298 18.78 -11.59 7.13
N LEU A 299 17.67 -11.27 7.81
CA LEU A 299 17.32 -11.88 9.10
C LEU A 299 17.06 -13.38 8.96
N ILE A 300 16.37 -13.81 7.90
CA ILE A 300 16.13 -15.23 7.62
C ILE A 300 17.46 -15.97 7.36
N VAL A 301 18.34 -15.40 6.53
CA VAL A 301 19.65 -15.99 6.25
C VAL A 301 20.50 -16.08 7.51
N LEU A 302 20.49 -15.03 8.35
CA LEU A 302 21.19 -15.04 9.64
C LEU A 302 20.64 -16.13 10.56
N MET A 303 19.34 -16.27 10.66
CA MET A 303 18.68 -17.28 11.48
C MET A 303 19.05 -18.71 11.01
N ILE A 304 19.03 -18.96 9.70
CA ILE A 304 19.43 -20.24 9.10
C ILE A 304 20.90 -20.53 9.45
N GLU A 305 21.79 -19.55 9.34
CA GLU A 305 23.22 -19.73 9.66
C GLU A 305 23.44 -20.00 11.16
N LEU A 306 22.68 -19.34 12.05
CA LEU A 306 22.72 -19.60 13.49
C LEU A 306 22.23 -21.03 13.84
N VAL A 307 21.10 -21.44 13.27
CA VAL A 307 20.56 -22.79 13.45
C VAL A 307 21.58 -23.83 12.94
N ARG A 308 22.13 -23.61 11.75
CA ARG A 308 23.16 -24.48 11.17
C ARG A 308 24.40 -24.62 12.05
N ARG A 309 24.88 -23.50 12.60
CA ARG A 309 26.04 -23.52 13.54
C ARG A 309 25.73 -24.30 14.81
N ARG A 310 24.54 -24.08 15.41
CA ARG A 310 24.12 -24.85 16.60
C ARG A 310 23.99 -26.33 16.30
N THR A 311 23.40 -26.71 15.18
CA THR A 311 23.26 -28.12 14.79
C THR A 311 24.61 -28.79 14.57
N LEU A 312 25.56 -28.11 13.90
CA LEU A 312 26.90 -28.58 13.72
C LEU A 312 27.67 -28.77 15.05
N GLN A 313 27.55 -27.82 15.96
CA GLN A 313 28.14 -27.89 17.30
C GLN A 313 27.58 -29.08 18.09
N ASN A 314 26.26 -29.25 18.10
CA ASN A 314 25.62 -30.38 18.76
C ASN A 314 26.05 -31.72 18.17
N TYR A 315 26.12 -31.82 16.84
CA TYR A 315 26.60 -33.02 16.16
C TYR A 315 28.06 -33.34 16.52
N GLN A 316 28.94 -32.35 16.56
CA GLN A 316 30.33 -32.55 16.97
C GLN A 316 30.46 -32.97 18.43
N GLN A 317 29.69 -32.39 19.33
CA GLN A 317 29.65 -32.77 20.74
C GLN A 317 29.15 -34.21 20.94
N GLU A 318 28.07 -34.59 20.23
CA GLU A 318 27.54 -35.95 20.28
C GLU A 318 28.53 -36.95 19.76
N LYS A 319 29.19 -36.66 18.63
CA LYS A 319 30.25 -37.53 18.07
C LYS A 319 31.42 -37.68 19.04
N ALA A 320 31.87 -36.59 19.66
CA ALA A 320 32.95 -36.65 20.66
C ALA A 320 32.54 -37.48 21.89
N ARG A 321 31.30 -37.36 22.38
CA ARG A 321 30.78 -38.19 23.47
C ARG A 321 30.76 -39.69 23.12
N GLN A 322 30.34 -40.02 21.89
CA GLN A 322 30.32 -41.41 21.40
C GLN A 322 31.75 -41.97 21.28
N GLU A 323 32.71 -41.20 20.77
CA GLU A 323 34.13 -41.60 20.69
C GLU A 323 34.72 -41.83 22.08
N HIS A 324 34.47 -40.94 23.05
CA HIS A 324 34.92 -41.14 24.43
C HIS A 324 34.30 -42.37 25.09
N ALA A 325 32.98 -42.58 24.92
CA ALA A 325 32.31 -43.75 25.44
C ALA A 325 32.82 -45.06 24.83
N TYR A 326 33.10 -45.04 23.53
CA TYR A 326 33.71 -46.19 22.83
C TYR A 326 35.14 -46.48 23.34
N GLN A 327 35.98 -45.45 23.49
CA GLN A 327 37.32 -45.62 24.05
C GLN A 327 37.28 -46.16 25.47
N ALA A 328 36.42 -45.64 26.34
CA ALA A 328 36.30 -46.16 27.71
C ALA A 328 35.84 -47.63 27.76
N SER A 329 34.91 -48.01 26.84
CA SER A 329 34.49 -49.42 26.75
C SER A 329 35.60 -50.35 26.26
N LEU A 330 36.44 -49.86 25.32
CA LEU A 330 37.60 -50.59 24.80
C LEU A 330 38.67 -50.78 25.88
N GLU A 331 39.02 -49.74 26.65
CA GLU A 331 39.94 -49.82 27.78
C GLU A 331 39.44 -50.81 28.84
N GLN A 332 38.13 -50.74 29.18
CA GLN A 332 37.56 -51.73 30.13
C GLN A 332 37.59 -53.14 29.62
N ALA A 333 37.37 -53.38 28.33
CA ALA A 333 37.49 -54.69 27.71
C ALA A 333 38.94 -55.19 27.72
N ALA A 334 39.93 -54.33 27.42
CA ALA A 334 41.32 -54.61 27.47
C ALA A 334 41.80 -55.01 28.89
N HIS A 335 41.38 -54.21 29.91
CA HIS A 335 41.69 -54.53 31.30
C HIS A 335 41.04 -55.85 31.76
N ARG A 336 39.85 -56.19 31.34
CA ARG A 336 39.24 -57.49 31.66
C ARG A 336 39.97 -58.65 30.98
N ALA A 337 40.35 -58.44 29.71
CA ALA A 337 41.12 -59.45 28.99
C ALA A 337 42.50 -59.70 29.62
N GLU A 338 43.16 -58.61 30.03
CA GLU A 338 44.50 -58.71 30.71
C GLU A 338 44.37 -59.39 32.08
N ALA A 339 43.39 -59.01 32.90
CA ALA A 339 43.14 -59.66 34.18
C ALA A 339 42.84 -61.18 34.01
N ALA A 340 42.00 -61.51 33.01
CA ALA A 340 41.74 -62.92 32.72
C ALA A 340 42.98 -63.68 32.26
N ASN A 341 43.88 -63.03 31.48
CA ASN A 341 45.09 -63.64 31.02
C ASN A 341 46.10 -63.85 32.17
N ILE A 342 46.22 -62.90 33.11
CA ILE A 342 47.03 -63.03 34.32
C ILE A 342 46.46 -64.17 35.17
N ALA A 343 45.18 -64.19 35.45
CA ALA A 343 44.52 -65.25 36.24
C ALA A 343 44.73 -66.63 35.58
N LYS A 344 44.65 -66.72 34.23
CA LYS A 344 44.98 -67.98 33.49
C LYS A 344 46.40 -68.38 33.66
N THR A 345 47.33 -67.44 33.61
CA THR A 345 48.77 -67.73 33.75
C THR A 345 49.10 -68.23 35.18
N GLU A 346 48.57 -67.55 36.21
CA GLU A 346 48.72 -67.97 37.60
C GLU A 346 48.09 -69.31 37.86
N PHE A 347 46.92 -69.57 37.30
CA PHE A 347 46.32 -70.90 37.40
C PHE A 347 47.15 -72.00 36.80
N LEU A 348 47.69 -71.81 35.57
CA LEU A 348 48.55 -72.77 34.91
C LEU A 348 49.88 -72.99 35.69
N GLN A 349 50.45 -71.95 36.29
CA GLN A 349 51.66 -72.08 37.11
C GLN A 349 51.36 -72.88 38.37
N ARG A 350 50.25 -72.61 39.08
CA ARG A 350 49.88 -73.41 40.26
C ARG A 350 49.65 -74.89 39.88
N MET A 351 48.85 -75.10 38.80
CA MET A 351 48.61 -76.51 38.35
C MET A 351 49.87 -77.23 37.94
N SER A 352 50.80 -76.53 37.26
CA SER A 352 52.12 -77.18 36.93
C SER A 352 52.89 -77.56 38.18
N HIS A 353 52.84 -76.70 39.22
CA HIS A 353 53.48 -77.02 40.49
C HIS A 353 52.81 -78.21 41.18
N ASP A 354 51.48 -78.23 41.29
CA ASP A 354 50.70 -79.26 42.00
C ASP A 354 50.69 -80.62 41.31
N ILE A 355 50.90 -80.65 39.98
CA ILE A 355 51.12 -81.85 39.19
C ILE A 355 52.55 -82.36 39.35
N ARG A 356 53.53 -81.44 39.35
CA ARG A 356 54.99 -81.81 39.43
C ARG A 356 55.30 -82.45 40.76
N THR A 357 54.68 -81.98 41.87
CA THR A 357 55.01 -82.49 43.22
C THR A 357 54.68 -83.98 43.38
N PRO A 358 53.48 -84.52 43.07
CA PRO A 358 53.21 -85.95 43.16
C PRO A 358 54.02 -86.77 42.15
N ILE A 359 54.26 -86.23 40.91
CA ILE A 359 55.12 -86.88 39.90
C ILE A 359 56.55 -87.11 40.45
N ASN A 360 57.14 -86.04 41.05
CA ASN A 360 58.48 -86.16 41.69
C ASN A 360 58.45 -87.14 42.88
N GLY A 361 57.34 -87.15 43.65
CA GLY A 361 57.13 -88.09 44.72
C GLY A 361 57.09 -89.55 44.21
N ILE A 362 56.34 -89.81 43.14
CA ILE A 362 56.28 -91.13 42.48
C ILE A 362 57.67 -91.52 41.98
N ARG A 363 58.34 -90.63 41.26
CA ARG A 363 59.69 -90.89 40.70
C ARG A 363 60.71 -91.20 41.81
N GLY A 364 60.69 -90.39 42.90
CA GLY A 364 61.57 -90.57 44.02
C GLY A 364 61.32 -91.93 44.72
N MET A 365 60.03 -92.29 44.88
CA MET A 365 59.73 -93.63 45.46
C MET A 365 60.09 -94.79 44.57
N ILE A 366 60.03 -94.66 43.25
CA ILE A 366 60.54 -95.63 42.28
C ILE A 366 62.05 -95.74 42.40
N GLU A 367 62.83 -94.65 42.52
CA GLU A 367 64.26 -94.65 42.69
C GLU A 367 64.68 -95.35 44.01
N ILE A 368 63.97 -95.00 45.12
CA ILE A 368 64.19 -95.65 46.42
C ILE A 368 63.86 -97.17 46.34
N GLY A 369 62.73 -97.51 45.73
CA GLY A 369 62.35 -98.94 45.52
C GLY A 369 63.39 -99.71 44.72
N ASN A 370 63.97 -99.12 43.67
CA ASN A 370 64.99 -99.72 42.89
C ASN A 370 66.33 -99.92 43.67
N HIS A 371 66.66 -99.01 44.60
CA HIS A 371 67.82 -99.09 45.44
C HIS A 371 67.71 -100.20 46.48
N TYR A 372 66.52 -100.37 47.02
CA TYR A 372 66.20 -101.45 48.04
C TYR A 372 65.51 -102.65 47.37
N SER A 373 65.97 -103.12 46.25
CA SER A 373 65.30 -104.14 45.40
C SER A 373 65.08 -105.48 46.08
N THR A 374 65.85 -105.80 47.11
CA THR A 374 65.76 -107.06 47.86
C THR A 374 64.98 -106.95 49.18
N ASP A 375 64.66 -105.73 49.63
CA ASP A 375 63.91 -105.50 50.88
C ASP A 375 62.38 -105.44 50.60
N MET A 376 61.74 -106.58 50.89
CA MET A 376 60.24 -106.69 50.61
C MET A 376 59.43 -105.72 51.41
N ALA A 377 59.80 -105.31 52.62
CA ALA A 377 59.07 -104.32 53.45
C ALA A 377 59.23 -102.94 52.86
N LYS A 378 60.45 -102.51 52.42
CA LYS A 378 60.73 -101.23 51.73
C LYS A 378 59.97 -101.13 50.38
N GLN A 379 59.94 -102.25 49.65
CA GLN A 379 59.25 -102.36 48.38
C GLN A 379 57.69 -102.15 48.57
N ALA A 380 57.13 -102.71 49.64
CA ALA A 380 55.71 -102.50 49.96
C ALA A 380 55.41 -101.08 50.35
N GLU A 381 56.28 -100.43 51.19
CA GLU A 381 56.17 -98.98 51.52
C GLU A 381 56.24 -98.05 50.27
N CYS A 382 57.21 -98.34 49.40
CA CYS A 382 57.39 -97.58 48.16
C CYS A 382 56.14 -97.71 47.26
N ARG A 383 55.53 -98.92 47.07
CA ARG A 383 54.35 -99.15 46.29
C ARG A 383 53.09 -98.37 46.85
N GLU A 384 52.98 -98.43 48.21
CA GLU A 384 51.89 -97.72 48.90
C GLU A 384 51.94 -96.19 48.66
N LYS A 385 53.14 -95.58 48.83
CA LYS A 385 53.41 -94.19 48.60
C LYS A 385 53.20 -93.76 47.14
N ILE A 386 53.61 -94.64 46.20
CA ILE A 386 53.38 -94.43 44.76
C ILE A 386 51.89 -94.45 44.49
N TRP A 387 51.18 -95.39 45.11
CA TRP A 387 49.74 -95.50 44.98
C TRP A 387 48.99 -94.20 45.51
N GLU A 388 49.38 -93.77 46.72
CA GLU A 388 48.86 -92.48 47.29
C GLU A 388 49.16 -91.28 46.39
N ALA A 389 50.42 -91.13 45.97
CA ALA A 389 50.81 -90.02 45.12
C ALA A 389 50.13 -90.05 43.75
N SER A 390 49.89 -91.26 43.20
CA SER A 390 49.10 -91.41 41.95
C SER A 390 47.66 -91.05 42.13
N GLY A 391 47.04 -91.36 43.31
CA GLY A 391 45.70 -90.95 43.65
C GLY A 391 45.54 -89.42 43.70
N VAL A 392 46.50 -88.78 44.41
CA VAL A 392 46.56 -87.30 44.45
C VAL A 392 46.74 -86.67 43.08
N LEU A 393 47.59 -87.31 42.23
CA LEU A 393 47.75 -86.78 40.86
C LEU A 393 46.49 -86.91 40.04
N LEU A 394 45.82 -88.04 40.10
CA LEU A 394 44.55 -88.26 39.38
C LEU A 394 43.47 -87.29 39.84
N GLU A 395 43.36 -87.04 41.14
CA GLU A 395 42.42 -86.07 41.70
C GLU A 395 42.72 -84.63 41.14
N ARG A 396 44.01 -84.23 41.14
CA ARG A 396 44.38 -82.88 40.60
C ARG A 396 44.13 -82.80 39.10
N VAL A 397 44.38 -83.87 38.32
CA VAL A 397 44.00 -83.84 36.89
C VAL A 397 42.54 -83.80 36.64
N ASN A 398 41.69 -84.48 37.44
CA ASN A 398 40.23 -84.41 37.33
C ASN A 398 39.74 -83.03 37.72
N GLU A 399 40.25 -82.37 38.78
CA GLU A 399 39.93 -80.98 39.12
C GLU A 399 40.18 -80.01 37.96
N VAL A 400 41.27 -80.24 37.17
CA VAL A 400 41.55 -79.44 35.99
C VAL A 400 40.55 -79.71 34.88
N LEU A 401 40.16 -80.95 34.65
CA LEU A 401 39.22 -81.34 33.60
C LEU A 401 37.80 -80.84 33.87
N ASP A 402 37.42 -80.82 35.17
CA ASP A 402 36.07 -80.30 35.57
C ASP A 402 35.97 -78.74 35.45
N LEU A 403 37.10 -78.06 35.32
CA LEU A 403 37.17 -76.60 35.16
C LEU A 403 37.25 -76.12 33.70
N VAL A 404 37.35 -77.01 32.71
CA VAL A 404 37.40 -76.75 31.30
C VAL A 404 36.06 -77.04 30.64
#